data_134e0f1989b0d32dd6f2764b18347916
#
_entry.id   134e0f1989b0d32dd6f2764b18347916
#
_cell.length_a   1.000
_cell.length_b   1.000
_cell.length_c   1.000
_cell.angle_alpha   90.00
_cell.angle_beta   90.00
_cell.angle_gamma   90.00
#
_symmetry.space_group_name_H-M   'P 1'
#
loop_
_entity.id
_entity.type
_entity.pdbx_description
1 polymer ?
#
loop_
_entity_poly.entity_id
_entity_poly.type
_entity_poly.pdbx_seq_one_letter_code
_entity_poly.pdbx_strand_id
1 'polypeptide(L)'
;MTTLQVSKFMHTIIGTAVFAFAWLQPILGVAHHYMWAKTHKRSLVSALHVYFGRLLISVSMVNGAIGLSMANIEGPKKWAYGVLVALIWIAYTMVSLDWDVKRDNQGQWALRRLQDPISSRSSKDQVSVIKSELS
;
A
#
# COMPACT_ATOMS: atom_id res chain seq x y z
N MET A 1 33.55 9.10 -18.45
CA MET A 1 32.99 9.13 -17.09
C MET A 1 33.39 7.84 -16.39
N THR A 2 33.98 7.90 -15.20
CA THR A 2 34.31 6.72 -14.41
C THR A 2 33.04 6.18 -13.76
N THR A 3 32.99 4.88 -13.51
CA THR A 3 31.83 4.22 -12.83
C THR A 3 31.45 4.90 -11.51
N LEU A 4 32.45 5.40 -10.77
CA LEU A 4 32.26 6.17 -9.53
C LEU A 4 31.52 7.51 -9.74
N GLN A 5 31.80 8.21 -10.83
CA GLN A 5 31.10 9.48 -11.13
C GLN A 5 29.66 9.24 -11.51
N VAL A 6 29.37 8.18 -12.25
CA VAL A 6 28.00 7.78 -12.61
C VAL A 6 27.20 7.41 -11.36
N SER A 7 27.78 6.62 -10.44
CA SER A 7 27.12 6.24 -9.20
C SER A 7 26.80 7.44 -8.30
N LYS A 8 27.73 8.39 -8.16
CA LYS A 8 27.49 9.63 -7.39
C LYS A 8 26.36 10.45 -7.99
N PHE A 9 26.35 10.61 -9.30
CA PHE A 9 25.31 11.35 -10.01
C PHE A 9 23.93 10.70 -9.83
N MET A 10 23.83 9.39 -10.03
CA MET A 10 22.59 8.64 -9.84
C MET A 10 22.09 8.71 -8.40
N HIS A 11 22.96 8.51 -7.42
CA HIS A 11 22.59 8.60 -5.99
C HIS A 11 22.02 9.99 -5.66
N THR A 12 22.66 11.05 -6.14
CA THR A 12 22.20 12.41 -5.84
C THR A 12 20.85 12.71 -6.50
N ILE A 13 20.66 12.34 -7.77
CA ILE A 13 19.39 12.57 -8.47
C ILE A 13 18.26 11.77 -7.81
N ILE A 14 18.48 10.47 -7.58
CA ILE A 14 17.47 9.62 -6.96
C ILE A 14 17.15 10.12 -5.55
N GLY A 15 18.18 10.44 -4.75
CA GLY A 15 18.00 10.96 -3.40
C GLY A 15 17.22 12.27 -3.35
N THR A 16 17.54 13.21 -4.24
CA THR A 16 16.82 14.50 -4.35
C THR A 16 15.38 14.28 -4.78
N ALA A 17 15.14 13.42 -5.77
CA ALA A 17 13.79 13.10 -6.22
C ALA A 17 12.96 12.43 -5.11
N VAL A 18 13.52 11.42 -4.43
CA VAL A 18 12.87 10.76 -3.30
C VAL A 18 12.54 11.77 -2.19
N PHE A 19 13.48 12.65 -1.86
CA PHE A 19 13.27 13.69 -0.86
C PHE A 19 12.13 14.64 -1.25
N ALA A 20 12.13 15.16 -2.48
CA ALA A 20 11.08 16.03 -2.99
C ALA A 20 9.70 15.36 -2.98
N PHE A 21 9.64 14.12 -3.43
CA PHE A 21 8.39 13.36 -3.43
C PHE A 21 7.94 12.94 -2.02
N ALA A 22 8.84 12.73 -1.08
CA ALA A 22 8.50 12.47 0.31
C ALA A 22 7.75 13.66 0.94
N TRP A 23 8.07 14.89 0.56
CA TRP A 23 7.32 16.08 0.98
C TRP A 23 5.92 16.18 0.40
N LEU A 24 5.64 15.54 -0.73
CA LEU A 24 4.28 15.46 -1.29
C LEU A 24 3.40 14.46 -0.53
N GLN A 25 3.97 13.48 0.14
CA GLN A 25 3.21 12.44 0.84
C GLN A 25 2.29 12.96 1.95
N PRO A 26 2.71 13.87 2.85
CA PRO A 26 1.81 14.46 3.83
C PRO A 26 0.63 15.22 3.18
N ILE A 27 0.90 15.94 2.07
CA ILE A 27 -0.12 16.68 1.34
C ILE A 27 -1.16 15.71 0.75
N LEU A 28 -0.71 14.65 0.10
CA LEU A 28 -1.58 13.59 -0.43
C LEU A 28 -2.35 12.88 0.68
N GLY A 29 -1.71 12.67 1.85
CA GLY A 29 -2.34 12.07 3.03
C GLY A 29 -3.49 12.92 3.57
N VAL A 30 -3.28 14.23 3.73
CA VAL A 30 -4.31 15.18 4.16
C VAL A 30 -5.44 15.26 3.14
N ALA A 31 -5.12 15.39 1.86
CA ALA A 31 -6.10 15.41 0.79
C ALA A 31 -6.95 14.12 0.76
N HIS A 32 -6.29 12.96 0.91
CA HIS A 32 -6.98 11.67 1.03
C HIS A 32 -7.94 11.65 2.22
N HIS A 33 -7.48 12.07 3.40
CA HIS A 33 -8.30 12.08 4.61
C HIS A 33 -9.52 12.98 4.47
N TYR A 34 -9.34 14.17 3.91
CA TYR A 34 -10.44 15.12 3.65
C TYR A 34 -11.48 14.57 2.66
N MET A 35 -11.00 13.95 1.56
CA MET A 35 -11.91 13.36 0.56
C MET A 35 -12.65 12.14 1.12
N TRP A 36 -11.99 11.32 1.91
CA TRP A 36 -12.60 10.16 2.55
C TRP A 36 -13.65 10.56 3.58
N ALA A 37 -13.39 11.58 4.39
CA ALA A 37 -14.35 12.12 5.36
C ALA A 37 -15.66 12.62 4.70
N LYS A 38 -15.56 13.15 3.46
CA LYS A 38 -16.75 13.63 2.72
C LYS A 38 -17.52 12.54 1.98
N THR A 39 -16.83 11.59 1.38
CA THR A 39 -17.45 10.68 0.41
C THR A 39 -17.55 9.24 0.88
N HIS A 40 -16.77 8.85 1.90
CA HIS A 40 -16.58 7.48 2.36
C HIS A 40 -16.23 6.48 1.23
N LYS A 41 -15.84 7.01 0.06
CA LYS A 41 -15.45 6.22 -1.12
C LYS A 41 -13.95 6.28 -1.34
N ARG A 42 -13.40 5.21 -1.90
CA ARG A 42 -11.99 5.19 -2.33
C ARG A 42 -11.80 6.19 -3.46
N SER A 43 -10.87 7.11 -3.28
CA SER A 43 -10.45 8.05 -4.33
C SER A 43 -9.14 7.58 -4.95
N LEU A 44 -8.89 8.02 -6.18
CA LEU A 44 -7.58 7.84 -6.84
C LEU A 44 -6.44 8.40 -5.99
N VAL A 45 -6.69 9.47 -5.24
CA VAL A 45 -5.71 10.09 -4.33
C VAL A 45 -5.30 9.11 -3.22
N SER A 46 -6.24 8.31 -2.69
CA SER A 46 -5.94 7.26 -1.71
C SER A 46 -5.01 6.20 -2.28
N ALA A 47 -5.30 5.73 -3.48
CA ALA A 47 -4.47 4.74 -4.15
C ALA A 47 -3.06 5.30 -4.44
N LEU A 48 -2.99 6.52 -5.00
CA LEU A 48 -1.72 7.19 -5.25
C LEU A 48 -0.89 7.36 -3.97
N HIS A 49 -1.50 7.84 -2.87
CA HIS A 49 -0.79 8.00 -1.61
C HIS A 49 -0.16 6.68 -1.13
N VAL A 50 -0.92 5.59 -1.12
CA VAL A 50 -0.46 4.30 -0.62
C VAL A 50 0.59 3.68 -1.53
N TYR A 51 0.31 3.55 -2.84
CA TYR A 51 1.25 2.89 -3.76
C TYR A 51 2.51 3.70 -4.00
N PHE A 52 2.37 5.03 -4.11
CA PHE A 52 3.50 5.93 -4.29
C PHE A 52 4.37 5.98 -3.04
N GLY A 53 3.78 5.97 -1.83
CA GLY A 53 4.51 5.87 -0.59
C GLY A 53 5.32 4.56 -0.49
N ARG A 54 4.74 3.43 -0.89
CA ARG A 54 5.45 2.14 -0.95
C ARG A 54 6.63 2.18 -1.91
N LEU A 55 6.44 2.76 -3.08
CA LEU A 55 7.51 2.93 -4.07
C LEU A 55 8.64 3.79 -3.52
N LEU A 56 8.33 4.94 -2.92
CA LEU A 56 9.32 5.84 -2.34
C LEU A 56 10.17 5.17 -1.26
N ILE A 57 9.54 4.41 -0.36
CA ILE A 57 10.27 3.66 0.68
C ILE A 57 11.23 2.67 0.04
N SER A 58 10.79 1.89 -0.94
CA SER A 58 11.63 0.91 -1.61
C SER A 58 12.80 1.55 -2.35
N VAL A 59 12.56 2.62 -3.08
CA VAL A 59 13.60 3.37 -3.82
C VAL A 59 14.59 4.03 -2.86
N SER A 60 14.13 4.59 -1.73
CA SER A 60 15.01 5.20 -0.73
C SER A 60 15.95 4.19 -0.07
N MET A 61 15.48 2.96 0.17
CA MET A 61 16.32 1.87 0.70
C MET A 61 17.44 1.49 -0.27
N VAL A 62 17.11 1.34 -1.55
CA VAL A 62 18.11 1.07 -2.59
C VAL A 62 19.12 2.22 -2.71
N ASN A 63 18.62 3.45 -2.73
CA ASN A 63 19.47 4.64 -2.81
C ASN A 63 20.40 4.78 -1.59
N GLY A 64 19.91 4.43 -0.39
CA GLY A 64 20.73 4.38 0.82
C GLY A 64 21.86 3.36 0.74
N ALA A 65 21.60 2.17 0.18
CA ALA A 65 22.62 1.15 -0.06
C ALA A 65 23.71 1.62 -1.04
N ILE A 66 23.30 2.34 -2.09
CA ILE A 66 24.25 2.96 -3.05
C ILE A 66 25.11 4.00 -2.32
N GLY A 67 24.50 4.87 -1.53
CA GLY A 67 25.20 5.90 -0.75
C GLY A 67 26.22 5.30 0.22
N LEU A 68 25.86 4.23 0.90
CA LEU A 68 26.76 3.50 1.81
C LEU A 68 27.97 2.89 1.09
N SER A 69 27.73 2.37 -0.11
CA SER A 69 28.82 1.83 -0.95
C SER A 69 29.77 2.93 -1.43
N MET A 70 29.24 4.13 -1.71
CA MET A 70 30.06 5.27 -2.13
C MET A 70 30.85 5.91 -0.98
N ALA A 71 30.34 5.83 0.24
CA ALA A 71 31.05 6.29 1.44
C ALA A 71 32.20 5.38 1.84
N ASN A 72 32.49 4.33 1.05
CA ASN A 72 33.53 3.36 1.30
C ASN A 72 33.44 2.71 2.70
N ILE A 73 32.23 2.59 3.21
CA ILE A 73 31.96 1.95 4.50
C ILE A 73 31.95 0.44 4.27
N GLU A 74 33.00 -0.20 4.76
CA GLU A 74 33.17 -1.65 4.67
C GLU A 74 32.97 -2.34 6.03
N GLY A 75 32.87 -3.67 5.99
CA GLY A 75 32.81 -4.49 7.19
C GLY A 75 31.45 -4.48 7.90
N PRO A 76 31.45 -4.60 9.24
CA PRO A 76 30.23 -4.87 10.02
C PRO A 76 29.16 -3.77 9.91
N LYS A 77 29.54 -2.53 9.66
CA LYS A 77 28.59 -1.40 9.51
C LYS A 77 27.72 -1.56 8.26
N LYS A 78 28.27 -2.05 7.17
CA LYS A 78 27.53 -2.32 5.92
C LYS A 78 26.53 -3.45 6.12
N TRP A 79 26.92 -4.51 6.80
CA TRP A 79 26.02 -5.61 7.13
C TRP A 79 24.91 -5.19 8.10
N ALA A 80 25.26 -4.39 9.12
CA ALA A 80 24.27 -3.86 10.07
C ALA A 80 23.19 -3.03 9.36
N TYR A 81 23.58 -2.17 8.42
CA TYR A 81 22.62 -1.42 7.60
C TYR A 81 21.71 -2.36 6.78
N GLY A 82 22.31 -3.34 6.09
CA GLY A 82 21.56 -4.29 5.28
C GLY A 82 20.54 -5.08 6.08
N VAL A 83 20.91 -5.57 7.26
CA VAL A 83 20.02 -6.28 8.17
C VAL A 83 18.90 -5.38 8.68
N LEU A 84 19.24 -4.16 9.12
CA LEU A 84 18.24 -3.20 9.61
C LEU A 84 17.20 -2.85 8.52
N VAL A 85 17.66 -2.56 7.31
CA VAL A 85 16.79 -2.25 6.18
C VAL A 85 15.90 -3.45 5.82
N ALA A 86 16.46 -4.66 5.80
CA ALA A 86 15.69 -5.87 5.54
C ALA A 86 14.61 -6.10 6.60
N LEU A 87 14.92 -5.93 7.89
CA LEU A 87 13.96 -6.06 8.98
C LEU A 87 12.83 -5.02 8.87
N ILE A 88 13.16 -3.77 8.61
CA ILE A 88 12.17 -2.71 8.42
C ILE A 88 11.27 -3.02 7.22
N TRP A 89 11.86 -3.49 6.12
CA TRP A 89 11.11 -3.81 4.91
C TRP A 89 10.16 -5.00 5.11
N ILE A 90 10.63 -6.06 5.79
CA ILE A 90 9.81 -7.22 6.15
C ILE A 90 8.66 -6.79 7.06
N ALA A 91 8.94 -6.05 8.14
CA ALA A 91 7.92 -5.56 9.06
C ALA A 91 6.87 -4.69 8.34
N TYR A 92 7.31 -3.78 7.49
CA TYR A 92 6.44 -2.94 6.69
C TYR A 92 5.56 -3.76 5.73
N THR A 93 6.14 -4.75 5.07
CA THR A 93 5.42 -5.63 4.13
C THR A 93 4.37 -6.46 4.86
N MET A 94 4.71 -7.03 6.02
CA MET A 94 3.79 -7.80 6.86
C MET A 94 2.58 -6.97 7.29
N VAL A 95 2.82 -5.77 7.81
CA VAL A 95 1.74 -4.85 8.21
C VAL A 95 0.88 -4.45 7.02
N SER A 96 1.50 -4.17 5.88
CA SER A 96 0.79 -3.78 4.66
C SER A 96 -0.11 -4.89 4.13
N LEU A 97 0.35 -6.13 4.13
CA LEU A 97 -0.43 -7.30 3.72
C LEU A 97 -1.60 -7.56 4.65
N ASP A 98 -1.39 -7.49 5.97
CA ASP A 98 -2.47 -7.67 6.95
C ASP A 98 -3.59 -6.63 6.77
N TRP A 99 -3.24 -5.38 6.51
CA TRP A 99 -4.19 -4.32 6.18
C TRP A 99 -4.96 -4.58 4.89
N ASP A 100 -4.29 -5.06 3.85
CA ASP A 100 -4.93 -5.34 2.56
C ASP A 100 -5.90 -6.54 2.69
N VAL A 101 -5.53 -7.60 3.40
CA VAL A 101 -6.39 -8.77 3.66
C VAL A 101 -7.61 -8.40 4.50
N LYS A 102 -7.43 -7.65 5.59
CA LYS A 102 -8.55 -7.18 6.43
C LYS A 102 -9.52 -6.32 5.64
N ARG A 103 -9.01 -5.49 4.75
CA ARG A 103 -9.80 -4.60 3.90
C ARG A 103 -10.64 -5.37 2.87
N ASP A 104 -10.05 -6.40 2.24
CA ASP A 104 -10.75 -7.23 1.26
C ASP A 104 -11.88 -8.03 1.92
N ASN A 105 -11.62 -8.60 3.08
CA ASN A 105 -12.62 -9.30 3.87
C ASN A 105 -13.82 -8.39 4.23
N GLN A 106 -13.58 -7.13 4.61
CA GLN A 106 -14.66 -6.18 4.89
C GLN A 106 -15.53 -5.88 3.66
N GLY A 107 -14.91 -5.76 2.48
CA GLY A 107 -15.63 -5.60 1.22
C GLY A 107 -16.52 -6.79 0.90
N GLN A 108 -16.04 -8.00 1.08
CA GLN A 108 -16.81 -9.23 0.85
C GLN A 108 -17.96 -9.40 1.84
N TRP A 109 -17.78 -9.02 3.12
CA TRP A 109 -18.84 -9.03 4.12
C TRP A 109 -20.01 -8.10 3.74
N ALA A 110 -19.69 -6.92 3.23
CA ALA A 110 -20.70 -5.97 2.77
C ALA A 110 -21.51 -6.52 1.59
N LEU A 111 -20.84 -7.15 0.63
CA LEU A 111 -21.50 -7.79 -0.51
C LEU A 111 -22.38 -8.96 -0.10
N ARG A 112 -21.93 -9.83 0.80
CA ARG A 112 -22.73 -10.94 1.33
C ARG A 112 -24.00 -10.44 2.01
N ARG A 113 -23.90 -9.40 2.86
CA ARG A 113 -25.07 -8.80 3.52
C ARG A 113 -26.11 -8.27 2.55
N LEU A 114 -25.70 -7.81 1.37
CA LEU A 114 -26.65 -7.35 0.34
C LEU A 114 -27.28 -8.51 -0.42
N GLN A 115 -26.62 -9.65 -0.54
CA GLN A 115 -27.14 -10.84 -1.22
C GLN A 115 -28.11 -11.66 -0.35
N ASP A 116 -27.87 -11.73 0.95
CA ASP A 116 -28.69 -12.53 1.87
C ASP A 116 -30.19 -12.17 1.89
N PRO A 117 -30.60 -10.89 1.94
CA PRO A 117 -32.03 -10.54 1.91
C PRO A 117 -32.69 -10.86 0.58
N ILE A 118 -31.96 -10.82 -0.55
CA ILE A 118 -32.49 -11.15 -1.87
C ILE A 118 -32.73 -12.65 -1.97
N SER A 119 -31.79 -13.47 -1.51
CA SER A 119 -31.89 -14.93 -1.50
C SER A 119 -33.04 -15.43 -0.60
N SER A 120 -33.18 -14.84 0.59
CA SER A 120 -34.22 -15.23 1.54
C SER A 120 -35.62 -14.85 1.07
N ARG A 121 -35.75 -13.76 0.31
CA ARG A 121 -37.03 -13.31 -0.26
C ARG A 121 -37.46 -14.22 -1.42
N SER A 122 -36.55 -14.55 -2.30
CA SER A 122 -36.81 -15.47 -3.43
C SER A 122 -37.27 -16.86 -2.95
N SER A 123 -36.67 -17.39 -1.89
CA SER A 123 -37.06 -18.67 -1.31
C SER A 123 -38.45 -18.65 -0.69
N LYS A 124 -38.83 -17.55 -0.02
CA LYS A 124 -40.18 -17.40 0.58
C LYS A 124 -41.26 -17.29 -0.48
N ASP A 125 -41.00 -16.57 -1.55
CA ASP A 125 -41.93 -16.40 -2.65
C ASP A 125 -42.17 -17.72 -3.39
N GLN A 126 -41.15 -18.53 -3.62
CA GLN A 126 -41.30 -19.86 -4.20
C GLN A 126 -42.10 -20.79 -3.33
N VAL A 127 -41.86 -20.80 -2.01
CA VAL A 127 -42.63 -21.62 -1.06
C VAL A 127 -44.09 -21.21 -1.02
N SER A 128 -44.39 -19.92 -1.11
CA SER A 128 -45.78 -19.42 -1.10
C SER A 128 -46.53 -19.83 -2.37
N VAL A 129 -45.88 -19.82 -3.54
CA VAL A 129 -46.51 -20.27 -4.79
C VAL A 129 -46.80 -21.76 -4.78
N ILE A 130 -45.85 -22.59 -4.35
CA ILE A 130 -46.07 -24.05 -4.23
C ILE A 130 -47.22 -24.37 -3.30
N LYS A 131 -47.33 -23.64 -2.18
CA LYS A 131 -48.41 -23.86 -1.20
C LYS A 131 -49.78 -23.45 -1.74
N SER A 132 -49.88 -22.48 -2.64
CA SER A 132 -51.15 -22.11 -3.26
C SER A 132 -51.59 -23.08 -4.37
N GLU A 133 -50.68 -23.81 -4.99
CA GLU A 133 -51.00 -24.83 -6.02
C GLU A 133 -51.45 -26.18 -5.41
N LEU A 134 -51.13 -26.42 -4.13
CA LEU A 134 -51.47 -27.67 -3.43
C LEU A 134 -52.77 -27.59 -2.59
N SER A 135 -53.41 -26.42 -2.50
CA SER A 135 -54.67 -26.25 -1.80
C SER A 135 -55.85 -26.05 -2.77
#